data_19a262ed86b4cc18a16966aff7f3ca0a
#
_entry.id   19a262ed86b4cc18a16966aff7f3ca0a
#
_cell.length_a   1.000
_cell.length_b   1.000
_cell.length_c   1.000
_cell.angle_alpha   90.00
_cell.angle_beta   90.00
_cell.angle_gamma   90.00
#
_symmetry.space_group_name_H-M   'P 1'
#
loop_
_entity.id
_entity.type
_entity.pdbx_description
1 polymer ?
#
loop_
_entity_poly.entity_id
_entity_poly.type
_entity_poly.pdbx_seq_one_letter_code
_entity_poly.pdbx_strand_id
1 'polypeptide(L)'
;MSIYLLAFILASFILILSPGAALQFPNGDPRQPGDASLIGTIATSWKRIPLTRSCLFSKSTDFEVHRNWLAITHSLPLWDWYYENTSEWTLDYPPFFAYFEWIMSQVAKLADPAMLWVHNLEYDSWQTVYFQRWTVIVTELVLVYALQMFVDSTHGVSKRAAQAAAVSILLSPGLLIIDHIHFQYNGVMYGILIASLVLAKKKSSLLASGLVFAALLCMKHIYLYLAPAYFVYLLRVYCLSPKSVFRIQFFNCVKLGGGIVAIFAAAFGPFALRNQIPQIFSRLFPFSRGLCHAYWAPNVWAMYSFMDRLLISLAPRIGLTVKVDALNSVTRGLVGDTSFAVLPDITPRMCFVLTLLFQAIPLVKLFMRPTWEGFIGGVTLCGYASFLFGWHVHEKAILLVIIPFSLIALKDRRYLGAFRPLAVAGHVSLFPLIFTPAEFPIKTIYTIFWLVLFLMAFDRLAPAPTRQRLFLFDRFSTIYITISIPLIFYCSLVHGIIFGKSLEFLPLMFTSSYSAIGVVGSWLGFMVVYFTE
;
A
#
# COMPACT_ATOMS: atom_id res chain seq x y z
N MET A 1 3.88 -20.44 -18.28
CA MET A 1 4.98 -20.18 -17.33
C MET A 1 4.37 -20.20 -15.93
N SER A 2 4.98 -20.90 -14.99
CA SER A 2 4.50 -20.94 -13.59
C SER A 2 4.72 -19.56 -12.95
N ILE A 3 3.78 -19.13 -12.09
CA ILE A 3 3.93 -17.88 -11.30
C ILE A 3 5.19 -17.96 -10.44
N TYR A 4 5.55 -19.16 -9.95
CA TYR A 4 6.79 -19.37 -9.18
C TYR A 4 8.07 -19.07 -9.96
N LEU A 5 8.15 -19.48 -11.24
CA LEU A 5 9.30 -19.17 -12.09
C LEU A 5 9.40 -17.67 -12.36
N LEU A 6 8.26 -17.02 -12.60
CA LEU A 6 8.23 -15.56 -12.79
C LEU A 6 8.66 -14.81 -11.52
N ALA A 7 8.19 -15.25 -10.34
CA ALA A 7 8.59 -14.68 -9.06
C ALA A 7 10.10 -14.83 -8.81
N PHE A 8 10.69 -15.99 -9.14
CA PHE A 8 12.12 -16.23 -9.03
C PHE A 8 12.93 -15.31 -9.97
N ILE A 9 12.51 -15.18 -11.23
CA ILE A 9 13.14 -14.28 -12.20
C ILE A 9 13.05 -12.83 -11.73
N LEU A 10 11.88 -12.40 -11.24
CA LEU A 10 11.67 -11.06 -10.73
C LEU A 10 12.54 -10.77 -9.50
N ALA A 11 12.59 -11.69 -8.53
CA ALA A 11 13.43 -11.56 -7.34
C ALA A 11 14.91 -11.40 -7.72
N SER A 12 15.40 -12.21 -8.68
CA SER A 12 16.76 -12.11 -9.20
C SER A 12 17.01 -10.76 -9.90
N PHE A 13 16.04 -10.29 -10.68
CA PHE A 13 16.12 -9.02 -11.38
C PHE A 13 16.10 -7.81 -10.42
N ILE A 14 15.26 -7.84 -9.39
CA ILE A 14 15.20 -6.79 -8.35
C ILE A 14 16.51 -6.73 -7.58
N LEU A 15 17.10 -7.88 -7.23
CA LEU A 15 18.40 -7.93 -6.56
C LEU A 15 19.52 -7.31 -7.41
N ILE A 16 19.50 -7.56 -8.73
CA ILE A 16 20.50 -7.06 -9.67
C ILE A 16 20.33 -5.56 -9.95
N LEU A 17 19.08 -5.11 -10.17
CA LEU A 17 18.78 -3.72 -10.55
C LEU A 17 18.64 -2.76 -9.38
N SER A 18 18.60 -3.26 -8.15
CA SER A 18 18.46 -2.38 -7.01
C SER A 18 19.75 -1.54 -6.85
N PRO A 19 19.65 -0.19 -6.80
CA PRO A 19 20.81 0.70 -6.85
C PRO A 19 21.91 0.41 -5.82
N GLY A 20 21.55 -0.26 -4.70
CA GLY A 20 22.50 -0.71 -3.70
C GLY A 20 23.32 -1.96 -4.07
N ALA A 21 22.85 -2.77 -5.03
CA ALA A 21 23.55 -4.00 -5.40
C ALA A 21 24.65 -3.77 -6.46
N ALA A 22 24.50 -2.73 -7.29
CA ALA A 22 25.33 -2.57 -8.49
C ALA A 22 26.67 -1.85 -8.25
N LEU A 23 26.95 -1.27 -7.07
CA LEU A 23 28.09 -0.35 -6.90
C LEU A 23 28.98 -0.58 -5.67
N GLN A 24 28.83 -1.70 -4.95
CA GLN A 24 29.81 -2.10 -3.94
C GLN A 24 30.71 -3.22 -4.48
N PHE A 25 31.69 -2.86 -5.31
CA PHE A 25 32.90 -3.67 -5.41
C PHE A 25 33.64 -3.54 -4.07
N PRO A 26 34.19 -4.64 -3.51
CA PRO A 26 35.03 -4.56 -2.31
C PRO A 26 36.11 -3.51 -2.57
N ASN A 27 36.26 -2.56 -1.64
CA ASN A 27 37.38 -1.66 -1.63
C ASN A 27 38.63 -2.54 -1.47
N GLY A 28 39.34 -2.81 -2.57
CA GLY A 28 40.68 -3.33 -2.53
C GLY A 28 41.55 -2.37 -1.71
N ASP A 29 42.31 -2.90 -0.80
CA ASP A 29 43.36 -2.17 -0.04
C ASP A 29 44.12 -1.25 -1.01
N PRO A 30 44.27 0.05 -0.73
CA PRO A 30 44.99 0.98 -1.61
C PRO A 30 46.49 0.67 -1.81
N ARG A 31 47.03 -0.42 -1.28
CA ARG A 31 48.45 -0.76 -1.25
C ARG A 31 48.91 -1.84 -2.24
N GLN A 32 48.05 -2.32 -3.16
CA GLN A 32 48.55 -3.22 -4.20
C GLN A 32 48.45 -2.56 -5.60
N PRO A 33 49.57 -2.26 -6.26
CA PRO A 33 49.62 -1.87 -7.67
C PRO A 33 49.70 -3.14 -8.52
N GLY A 34 48.69 -3.39 -9.33
CA GLY A 34 48.73 -4.47 -10.32
C GLY A 34 47.42 -4.67 -11.07
N ASP A 35 47.51 -4.47 -12.37
CA ASP A 35 46.63 -4.81 -13.46
C ASP A 35 45.54 -3.81 -13.85
N ALA A 36 45.93 -2.93 -14.79
CA ALA A 36 45.07 -2.12 -15.60
C ALA A 36 44.42 -2.97 -16.71
N SER A 37 43.25 -3.56 -16.46
CA SER A 37 42.41 -4.11 -17.51
C SER A 37 41.48 -3.01 -18.07
N LEU A 38 41.03 -3.17 -19.35
CA LEU A 38 40.15 -2.22 -20.05
C LEU A 38 38.87 -1.83 -19.25
N ILE A 39 38.41 -2.72 -18.38
CA ILE A 39 37.29 -2.51 -17.44
C ILE A 39 37.66 -1.49 -16.37
N GLY A 40 38.93 -1.44 -15.94
CA GLY A 40 39.45 -0.45 -14.99
C GLY A 40 39.40 0.98 -15.53
N THR A 41 39.59 1.17 -16.83
CA THR A 41 39.60 2.50 -17.47
C THR A 41 38.20 3.10 -17.58
N ILE A 42 37.17 2.29 -17.81
CA ILE A 42 35.78 2.75 -17.81
C ILE A 42 35.35 3.11 -16.37
N ALA A 43 35.70 2.30 -15.39
CA ALA A 43 35.40 2.56 -13.99
C ALA A 43 36.11 3.82 -13.42
N THR A 44 37.30 4.17 -13.91
CA THR A 44 38.05 5.37 -13.46
C THR A 44 37.50 6.67 -14.07
N SER A 45 36.89 6.62 -15.26
CA SER A 45 36.23 7.78 -15.88
C SER A 45 35.01 8.26 -15.04
N TRP A 46 34.34 7.35 -14.37
CA TRP A 46 33.20 7.68 -13.48
C TRP A 46 33.60 8.15 -12.07
N LYS A 47 34.87 7.95 -11.66
CA LYS A 47 35.40 8.40 -10.38
C LYS A 47 35.67 9.90 -10.26
N ARG A 48 35.55 10.68 -11.33
CA ARG A 48 35.83 12.14 -11.32
C ARG A 48 34.64 13.04 -11.06
N ILE A 49 33.46 12.49 -10.82
CA ILE A 49 32.35 13.28 -10.28
C ILE A 49 32.47 13.19 -8.74
N PRO A 50 32.70 14.27 -8.01
CA PRO A 50 32.71 14.25 -6.56
C PRO A 50 31.27 14.10 -6.07
N LEU A 51 30.74 12.90 -6.21
CA LEU A 51 29.52 12.50 -5.53
C LEU A 51 29.92 12.21 -4.09
N THR A 52 29.65 13.16 -3.21
CA THR A 52 29.73 12.95 -1.78
C THR A 52 28.98 11.67 -1.44
N ARG A 53 29.58 10.81 -0.62
CA ARG A 53 29.09 9.48 -0.21
C ARG A 53 27.62 9.47 0.26
N SER A 54 27.12 10.63 0.68
CA SER A 54 25.76 10.93 1.10
C SER A 54 24.71 10.99 -0.03
N CYS A 55 25.09 11.20 -1.29
CA CYS A 55 24.14 11.37 -2.41
C CYS A 55 23.82 10.09 -3.20
N LEU A 56 24.51 8.97 -2.96
CA LEU A 56 24.36 7.74 -3.74
C LEU A 56 23.30 6.77 -3.21
N PHE A 57 22.84 6.94 -1.97
CA PHE A 57 21.86 6.05 -1.35
C PHE A 57 20.86 6.87 -0.54
N SER A 58 19.74 7.23 -1.16
CA SER A 58 18.57 7.64 -0.39
C SER A 58 18.07 6.41 0.34
N LYS A 59 18.28 6.37 1.65
CA LYS A 59 17.67 5.36 2.51
C LYS A 59 16.25 5.78 2.76
N SER A 60 15.32 4.90 2.47
CA SER A 60 13.94 5.05 2.91
C SER A 60 13.91 5.08 4.45
N THR A 61 13.04 5.91 5.02
CA THR A 61 12.78 5.90 6.46
C THR A 61 12.36 4.50 6.94
N ASP A 62 11.62 3.76 6.11
CA ASP A 62 11.16 2.40 6.42
C ASP A 62 12.32 1.40 6.61
N PHE A 63 13.49 1.64 6.01
CA PHE A 63 14.68 0.83 6.25
C PHE A 63 15.12 0.88 7.73
N GLU A 64 15.22 2.08 8.29
CA GLU A 64 15.57 2.24 9.70
C GLU A 64 14.44 1.80 10.63
N VAL A 65 13.16 1.99 10.24
CA VAL A 65 12.01 1.48 11.00
C VAL A 65 12.16 -0.02 11.24
N HIS A 66 12.33 -0.82 10.19
CA HIS A 66 12.44 -2.28 10.33
C HIS A 66 13.75 -2.71 10.96
N ARG A 67 14.88 -2.02 10.70
CA ARG A 67 16.13 -2.28 11.40
C ARG A 67 15.95 -2.07 12.92
N ASN A 68 15.31 -0.98 13.33
CA ASN A 68 15.06 -0.70 14.73
C ASN A 68 14.12 -1.72 15.38
N TRP A 69 13.05 -2.14 14.67
CA TRP A 69 12.13 -3.15 15.19
C TRP A 69 12.78 -4.53 15.34
N LEU A 70 13.68 -4.92 14.42
CA LEU A 70 14.52 -6.10 14.58
C LEU A 70 15.38 -5.99 15.85
N ALA A 71 15.98 -4.82 16.09
CA ALA A 71 16.82 -4.58 17.27
C ALA A 71 16.01 -4.62 18.58
N ILE A 72 14.85 -3.96 18.63
CA ILE A 72 13.92 -3.96 19.78
C ILE A 72 13.52 -5.39 20.12
N THR A 73 13.02 -6.12 19.13
CA THR A 73 12.46 -7.47 19.36
C THR A 73 13.54 -8.51 19.68
N HIS A 74 14.78 -8.31 19.25
CA HIS A 74 15.90 -9.18 19.55
C HIS A 74 16.50 -8.92 20.94
N SER A 75 16.79 -7.66 21.25
CA SER A 75 17.67 -7.27 22.34
C SER A 75 16.94 -6.94 23.63
N LEU A 76 15.63 -6.68 23.56
CA LEU A 76 14.82 -6.33 24.72
C LEU A 76 13.86 -7.46 25.09
N PRO A 77 13.51 -7.58 26.39
CA PRO A 77 12.45 -8.48 26.81
C PRO A 77 11.11 -8.08 26.21
N LEU A 78 10.21 -9.05 25.99
CA LEU A 78 8.91 -8.87 25.37
C LEU A 78 8.09 -7.70 25.94
N TRP A 79 8.23 -7.45 27.24
CA TRP A 79 7.47 -6.45 27.96
C TRP A 79 7.90 -5.01 27.66
N ASP A 80 9.07 -4.80 27.09
CA ASP A 80 9.63 -3.48 26.81
C ASP A 80 9.42 -3.06 25.35
N TRP A 81 9.02 -3.98 24.47
CA TRP A 81 8.92 -3.75 23.03
C TRP A 81 8.12 -2.50 22.65
N TYR A 82 6.95 -2.28 23.27
CA TYR A 82 6.08 -1.15 22.97
C TYR A 82 6.37 0.10 23.81
N TYR A 83 7.27 0.00 24.78
CA TYR A 83 7.71 1.14 25.59
C TYR A 83 8.98 1.77 25.04
N GLU A 84 9.79 1.00 24.30
CA GLU A 84 11.05 1.48 23.72
C GLU A 84 10.83 2.73 22.84
N ASN A 85 11.65 3.76 23.06
CA ASN A 85 11.57 5.06 22.40
C ASN A 85 12.92 5.73 22.17
N THR A 86 14.01 4.95 22.15
CA THR A 86 15.34 5.47 21.80
C THR A 86 15.37 6.03 20.38
N SER A 87 14.65 5.37 19.45
CA SER A 87 14.42 5.86 18.11
C SER A 87 13.03 6.55 18.01
N GLU A 88 12.91 7.56 17.13
CA GLU A 88 11.61 8.12 16.74
C GLU A 88 10.70 7.06 16.07
N TRP A 89 11.27 6.00 15.50
CA TRP A 89 10.58 4.89 14.84
C TRP A 89 10.21 3.79 15.83
N THR A 90 9.31 4.13 16.74
CA THR A 90 8.80 3.19 17.76
C THR A 90 7.98 2.07 17.12
N LEU A 91 7.87 0.92 17.80
CA LEU A 91 7.05 -0.21 17.32
C LEU A 91 5.56 0.17 17.31
N ASP A 92 4.97 0.29 16.13
CA ASP A 92 3.58 0.73 15.92
C ASP A 92 2.72 -0.27 15.11
N TYR A 93 3.17 -1.52 14.96
CA TYR A 93 2.38 -2.60 14.38
C TYR A 93 1.88 -3.57 15.47
N PRO A 94 0.77 -4.32 15.20
CA PRO A 94 0.21 -5.28 16.16
C PRO A 94 1.17 -6.44 16.48
N PRO A 95 0.93 -7.18 17.60
CA PRO A 95 1.90 -8.13 18.15
C PRO A 95 2.34 -9.26 17.23
N PHE A 96 1.51 -9.78 16.32
CA PHE A 96 1.96 -10.81 15.39
C PHE A 96 3.06 -10.31 14.45
N PHE A 97 3.05 -9.02 14.10
CA PHE A 97 4.16 -8.45 13.34
C PHE A 97 5.42 -8.29 14.19
N ALA A 98 5.27 -7.92 15.46
CA ALA A 98 6.41 -7.88 16.38
C ALA A 98 7.03 -9.28 16.58
N TYR A 99 6.21 -10.33 16.65
CA TYR A 99 6.72 -11.72 16.68
C TYR A 99 7.37 -12.11 15.35
N PHE A 100 6.85 -11.64 14.22
CA PHE A 100 7.49 -11.82 12.91
C PHE A 100 8.88 -11.16 12.88
N GLU A 101 9.03 -9.92 13.34
CA GLU A 101 10.32 -9.24 13.45
C GLU A 101 11.26 -9.99 14.41
N TRP A 102 10.76 -10.51 15.52
CA TRP A 102 11.54 -11.34 16.42
C TRP A 102 12.08 -12.60 15.75
N ILE A 103 11.27 -13.29 14.94
CA ILE A 103 11.72 -14.46 14.17
C ILE A 103 12.79 -14.04 13.16
N MET A 104 12.58 -12.96 12.43
CA MET A 104 13.57 -12.44 11.47
C MET A 104 14.86 -12.02 12.14
N SER A 105 14.80 -11.47 13.36
CA SER A 105 15.98 -11.06 14.12
C SER A 105 16.91 -12.21 14.49
N GLN A 106 16.37 -13.45 14.66
CA GLN A 106 17.20 -14.64 14.90
C GLN A 106 18.09 -14.97 13.70
N VAL A 107 17.58 -14.72 12.48
CA VAL A 107 18.35 -14.88 11.24
C VAL A 107 19.28 -13.67 11.02
N ALA A 108 18.82 -12.47 11.33
CA ALA A 108 19.60 -11.22 11.24
C ALA A 108 20.91 -11.30 12.03
N LYS A 109 20.88 -11.94 13.19
CA LYS A 109 22.07 -12.18 14.02
C LYS A 109 23.20 -12.91 13.27
N LEU A 110 22.86 -13.76 12.31
CA LEU A 110 23.85 -14.50 11.50
C LEU A 110 24.41 -13.63 10.36
N ALA A 111 23.65 -12.62 9.92
CA ALA A 111 24.06 -11.73 8.85
C ALA A 111 24.96 -10.59 9.37
N ASP A 112 24.49 -9.87 10.38
CA ASP A 112 25.21 -8.77 11.02
C ASP A 112 24.64 -8.49 12.43
N PRO A 113 25.32 -8.94 13.50
CA PRO A 113 24.85 -8.70 14.87
C PRO A 113 24.73 -7.22 15.25
N ALA A 114 25.49 -6.32 14.60
CA ALA A 114 25.50 -4.90 14.94
C ALA A 114 24.19 -4.19 14.57
N MET A 115 23.41 -4.70 13.59
CA MET A 115 22.11 -4.16 13.25
C MET A 115 21.08 -4.35 14.37
N LEU A 116 21.33 -5.29 15.29
CA LEU A 116 20.42 -5.64 16.39
C LEU A 116 20.66 -4.83 17.68
N TRP A 117 21.56 -3.86 17.66
CA TRP A 117 21.79 -2.96 18.80
C TRP A 117 20.79 -1.79 18.74
N VAL A 118 19.99 -1.63 19.78
CA VAL A 118 18.94 -0.60 19.84
C VAL A 118 19.52 0.82 19.70
N HIS A 119 20.67 1.08 20.31
CA HIS A 119 21.33 2.39 20.24
C HIS A 119 22.14 2.63 18.96
N ASN A 120 22.23 1.65 18.06
CA ASN A 120 22.95 1.78 16.80
C ASN A 120 22.03 2.34 15.71
N LEU A 121 21.58 3.58 15.91
CA LEU A 121 20.64 4.24 15.01
C LEU A 121 21.26 4.50 13.63
N GLU A 122 20.41 4.45 12.60
CA GLU A 122 20.80 4.66 11.19
C GLU A 122 21.88 3.70 10.67
N TYR A 123 22.03 2.55 11.32
CA TYR A 123 23.03 1.55 10.93
C TYR A 123 22.69 0.89 9.60
N ASP A 124 23.64 0.95 8.65
CA ASP A 124 23.41 0.65 7.23
C ASP A 124 24.54 -0.14 6.58
N SER A 125 25.11 -1.10 7.28
CA SER A 125 26.08 -2.00 6.66
C SER A 125 25.49 -2.66 5.39
N TRP A 126 26.35 -3.04 4.44
CA TRP A 126 25.88 -3.73 3.26
C TRP A 126 25.16 -5.05 3.61
N GLN A 127 25.61 -5.73 4.66
CA GLN A 127 24.99 -6.94 5.18
C GLN A 127 23.55 -6.66 5.65
N THR A 128 23.33 -5.56 6.39
CA THR A 128 22.00 -5.14 6.84
C THR A 128 21.07 -4.85 5.67
N VAL A 129 21.54 -4.10 4.67
CA VAL A 129 20.75 -3.78 3.47
C VAL A 129 20.38 -5.05 2.70
N TYR A 130 21.32 -5.94 2.45
CA TYR A 130 21.05 -7.20 1.76
C TYR A 130 20.14 -8.12 2.56
N PHE A 131 20.33 -8.20 3.88
CA PHE A 131 19.47 -8.99 4.75
C PHE A 131 18.01 -8.52 4.64
N GLN A 132 17.75 -7.24 4.83
CA GLN A 132 16.37 -6.72 4.74
C GLN A 132 15.75 -6.93 3.36
N ARG A 133 16.50 -6.77 2.27
CA ARG A 133 15.99 -7.06 0.92
C ARG A 133 15.64 -8.53 0.72
N TRP A 134 16.52 -9.43 1.20
CA TRP A 134 16.26 -10.86 1.13
C TRP A 134 15.02 -11.27 1.92
N THR A 135 14.83 -10.72 3.11
CA THR A 135 13.64 -11.03 3.91
C THR A 135 12.35 -10.56 3.24
N VAL A 136 12.34 -9.39 2.59
CA VAL A 136 11.20 -8.92 1.78
C VAL A 136 10.89 -9.92 0.66
N ILE A 137 11.91 -10.31 -0.14
CA ILE A 137 11.74 -11.22 -1.28
C ILE A 137 11.26 -12.60 -0.83
N VAL A 138 11.86 -13.17 0.23
CA VAL A 138 11.51 -14.50 0.72
C VAL A 138 10.09 -14.52 1.30
N THR A 139 9.71 -13.50 2.05
CA THR A 139 8.37 -13.43 2.64
C THR A 139 7.29 -13.16 1.59
N GLU A 140 7.62 -12.49 0.48
CA GLU A 140 6.70 -12.31 -0.66
C GLU A 140 6.30 -13.64 -1.35
N LEU A 141 7.00 -14.73 -1.12
CA LEU A 141 6.57 -16.05 -1.59
C LEU A 141 5.18 -16.45 -1.07
N VAL A 142 4.73 -15.88 0.04
CA VAL A 142 3.35 -16.03 0.54
C VAL A 142 2.36 -15.42 -0.45
N LEU A 143 2.67 -14.25 -1.04
CA LEU A 143 1.86 -13.66 -2.10
C LEU A 143 1.83 -14.54 -3.35
N VAL A 144 2.99 -15.06 -3.76
CA VAL A 144 3.09 -15.97 -4.92
C VAL A 144 2.21 -17.20 -4.72
N TYR A 145 2.27 -17.80 -3.54
CA TYR A 145 1.43 -18.95 -3.19
C TYR A 145 -0.07 -18.61 -3.22
N ALA A 146 -0.47 -17.50 -2.62
CA ALA A 146 -1.86 -17.05 -2.59
C ALA A 146 -2.41 -16.73 -3.99
N LEU A 147 -1.59 -16.12 -4.85
CA LEU A 147 -1.94 -15.86 -6.25
C LEU A 147 -2.07 -17.17 -7.05
N GLN A 148 -1.21 -18.15 -6.78
CA GLN A 148 -1.37 -19.48 -7.37
C GLN A 148 -2.68 -20.16 -6.91
N MET A 149 -3.03 -20.08 -5.61
CA MET A 149 -4.33 -20.55 -5.11
C MET A 149 -5.51 -19.85 -5.83
N PHE A 150 -5.41 -18.55 -6.07
CA PHE A 150 -6.42 -17.79 -6.82
C PHE A 150 -6.60 -18.33 -8.24
N VAL A 151 -5.51 -18.52 -8.97
CA VAL A 151 -5.51 -19.09 -10.34
C VAL A 151 -6.08 -20.50 -10.36
N ASP A 152 -5.68 -21.35 -9.42
CA ASP A 152 -6.13 -22.75 -9.36
C ASP A 152 -7.59 -22.89 -8.92
N SER A 153 -8.12 -21.89 -8.20
CA SER A 153 -9.54 -21.81 -7.85
C SER A 153 -10.45 -21.39 -9.02
N THR A 154 -9.87 -21.04 -10.17
CA THR A 154 -10.57 -20.50 -11.34
C THR A 154 -10.45 -21.49 -12.51
N HIS A 155 -11.55 -21.73 -13.23
CA HIS A 155 -11.62 -22.75 -14.29
C HIS A 155 -11.97 -22.14 -15.65
N GLY A 156 -11.66 -22.86 -16.72
CA GLY A 156 -12.04 -22.53 -18.08
C GLY A 156 -11.32 -21.29 -18.64
N VAL A 157 -12.03 -20.53 -19.47
CA VAL A 157 -11.51 -19.31 -20.14
C VAL A 157 -11.09 -18.24 -19.12
N SER A 158 -11.81 -18.16 -18.00
CA SER A 158 -11.48 -17.24 -16.91
C SER A 158 -10.12 -17.51 -16.25
N LYS A 159 -9.51 -18.70 -16.44
CA LYS A 159 -8.19 -19.01 -15.89
C LYS A 159 -7.09 -18.13 -16.47
N ARG A 160 -7.15 -17.79 -17.77
CA ARG A 160 -6.18 -16.87 -18.40
C ARG A 160 -6.31 -15.45 -17.84
N ALA A 161 -7.53 -15.01 -17.61
CA ALA A 161 -7.77 -13.71 -16.97
C ALA A 161 -7.26 -13.69 -15.53
N ALA A 162 -7.50 -14.77 -14.75
CA ALA A 162 -6.96 -14.92 -13.40
C ALA A 162 -5.41 -14.95 -13.38
N GLN A 163 -4.79 -15.61 -14.35
CA GLN A 163 -3.32 -15.59 -14.51
C GLN A 163 -2.78 -14.19 -14.80
N ALA A 164 -3.42 -13.46 -15.72
CA ALA A 164 -3.02 -12.08 -16.04
C ALA A 164 -3.18 -11.14 -14.83
N ALA A 165 -4.29 -11.26 -14.09
CA ALA A 165 -4.51 -10.51 -12.85
C ALA A 165 -3.47 -10.87 -11.79
N ALA A 166 -3.18 -12.15 -11.57
CA ALA A 166 -2.18 -12.61 -10.61
C ALA A 166 -0.77 -12.08 -10.95
N VAL A 167 -0.37 -12.16 -12.23
CA VAL A 167 0.92 -11.64 -12.68
C VAL A 167 0.97 -10.12 -12.55
N SER A 168 -0.12 -9.40 -12.84
CA SER A 168 -0.17 -7.95 -12.67
C SER A 168 -0.01 -7.50 -11.22
N ILE A 169 -0.57 -8.25 -10.28
CA ILE A 169 -0.40 -7.99 -8.84
C ILE A 169 1.05 -8.25 -8.42
N LEU A 170 1.62 -9.39 -8.79
CA LEU A 170 2.99 -9.75 -8.43
C LEU A 170 4.01 -8.73 -8.97
N LEU A 171 3.78 -8.24 -10.19
CA LEU A 171 4.63 -7.24 -10.86
C LEU A 171 4.16 -5.80 -10.60
N SER A 172 3.31 -5.56 -9.59
CA SER A 172 2.75 -4.23 -9.33
C SER A 172 3.86 -3.21 -9.04
N PRO A 173 3.87 -2.06 -9.73
CA PRO A 173 4.77 -0.96 -9.38
C PRO A 173 4.61 -0.51 -7.93
N GLY A 174 3.40 -0.64 -7.37
CA GLY A 174 3.15 -0.32 -5.97
C GLY A 174 3.93 -1.22 -5.00
N LEU A 175 3.98 -2.54 -5.24
CA LEU A 175 4.79 -3.45 -4.42
C LEU A 175 6.29 -3.22 -4.66
N LEU A 176 6.72 -2.99 -5.91
CA LEU A 176 8.11 -2.64 -6.19
C LEU A 176 8.56 -1.40 -5.42
N ILE A 177 7.77 -0.34 -5.47
CA ILE A 177 8.10 0.93 -4.80
C ILE A 177 8.08 0.76 -3.28
N ILE A 178 7.01 0.18 -2.72
CA ILE A 178 6.79 0.17 -1.28
C ILE A 178 7.59 -0.92 -0.58
N ASP A 179 7.69 -2.12 -1.15
CA ASP A 179 8.36 -3.24 -0.48
C ASP A 179 9.83 -3.35 -0.86
N HIS A 180 10.15 -3.35 -2.16
CA HIS A 180 11.52 -3.60 -2.59
C HIS A 180 12.42 -2.37 -2.53
N ILE A 181 11.89 -1.17 -2.73
CA ILE A 181 12.67 0.07 -2.63
C ILE A 181 12.58 0.63 -1.20
N HIS A 182 11.38 0.63 -0.60
CA HIS A 182 11.14 1.17 0.75
C HIS A 182 11.21 0.13 1.88
N PHE A 183 11.59 -1.12 1.62
CA PHE A 183 11.81 -2.16 2.64
C PHE A 183 10.59 -2.51 3.51
N GLN A 184 9.37 -2.47 2.95
CA GLN A 184 8.18 -2.91 3.67
C GLN A 184 7.80 -4.37 3.35
N TYR A 185 6.90 -4.94 4.16
CA TYR A 185 6.45 -6.33 4.05
C TYR A 185 4.98 -6.43 3.62
N ASN A 186 4.53 -5.53 2.71
CA ASN A 186 3.14 -5.58 2.25
C ASN A 186 2.84 -6.80 1.38
N GLY A 187 3.82 -7.32 0.63
CA GLY A 187 3.66 -8.52 -0.19
C GLY A 187 3.17 -9.72 0.62
N VAL A 188 3.81 -10.02 1.76
CA VAL A 188 3.35 -11.11 2.64
C VAL A 188 1.94 -10.85 3.17
N MET A 189 1.63 -9.62 3.56
CA MET A 189 0.31 -9.28 4.12
C MET A 189 -0.79 -9.34 3.08
N TYR A 190 -0.56 -8.86 1.86
CA TYR A 190 -1.50 -9.04 0.75
C TYR A 190 -1.61 -10.49 0.32
N GLY A 191 -0.55 -11.28 0.44
CA GLY A 191 -0.60 -12.72 0.26
C GLY A 191 -1.58 -13.38 1.23
N ILE A 192 -1.50 -13.04 2.52
CA ILE A 192 -2.44 -13.51 3.55
C ILE A 192 -3.87 -13.04 3.25
N LEU A 193 -4.06 -11.78 2.83
CA LEU A 193 -5.37 -11.26 2.44
C LEU A 193 -5.96 -12.04 1.26
N ILE A 194 -5.19 -12.24 0.18
CA ILE A 194 -5.66 -12.96 -1.01
C ILE A 194 -5.96 -14.41 -0.66
N ALA A 195 -5.14 -15.08 0.15
CA ALA A 195 -5.41 -16.44 0.62
C ALA A 195 -6.75 -16.49 1.38
N SER A 196 -7.01 -15.53 2.28
CA SER A 196 -8.28 -15.41 2.99
C SER A 196 -9.46 -15.21 2.01
N LEU A 197 -9.33 -14.31 1.02
CA LEU A 197 -10.36 -14.08 0.00
C LEU A 197 -10.64 -15.32 -0.85
N VAL A 198 -9.61 -16.08 -1.22
CA VAL A 198 -9.76 -17.32 -1.98
C VAL A 198 -10.42 -18.42 -1.14
N LEU A 199 -10.06 -18.55 0.13
CA LEU A 199 -10.70 -19.47 1.06
C LEU A 199 -12.20 -19.17 1.23
N ALA A 200 -12.61 -17.93 1.13
CA ALA A 200 -14.02 -17.53 1.18
C ALA A 200 -14.87 -18.03 0.00
N LYS A 201 -14.24 -18.54 -1.06
CA LYS A 201 -14.93 -19.05 -2.26
C LYS A 201 -15.69 -20.36 -2.02
N LYS A 202 -15.21 -21.19 -1.08
CA LYS A 202 -15.80 -22.50 -0.76
C LYS A 202 -16.43 -22.49 0.63
N LYS A 203 -17.64 -23.04 0.75
CA LYS A 203 -18.36 -23.11 2.05
C LYS A 203 -17.58 -23.86 3.12
N SER A 204 -16.81 -24.90 2.76
CA SER A 204 -15.99 -25.69 3.67
C SER A 204 -14.82 -24.92 4.28
N SER A 205 -14.35 -23.86 3.64
CA SER A 205 -13.19 -23.06 4.08
C SER A 205 -13.54 -21.66 4.59
N LEU A 206 -14.84 -21.34 4.75
CA LEU A 206 -15.27 -20.02 5.27
C LEU A 206 -14.72 -19.72 6.67
N LEU A 207 -14.69 -20.72 7.56
CA LEU A 207 -14.07 -20.56 8.87
C LEU A 207 -12.59 -20.18 8.75
N ALA A 208 -11.84 -20.93 7.94
CA ALA A 208 -10.42 -20.65 7.70
C ALA A 208 -10.21 -19.26 7.11
N SER A 209 -11.07 -18.81 6.18
CA SER A 209 -11.03 -17.45 5.65
C SER A 209 -11.11 -16.40 6.76
N GLY A 210 -12.11 -16.52 7.66
CA GLY A 210 -12.27 -15.58 8.77
C GLY A 210 -11.08 -15.60 9.75
N LEU A 211 -10.54 -16.79 10.05
CA LEU A 211 -9.40 -16.93 10.97
C LEU A 211 -8.10 -16.37 10.37
N VAL A 212 -7.84 -16.64 9.08
CA VAL A 212 -6.68 -16.07 8.37
C VAL A 212 -6.77 -14.54 8.31
N PHE A 213 -7.97 -13.99 8.09
CA PHE A 213 -8.15 -12.54 8.13
C PHE A 213 -7.96 -11.97 9.55
N ALA A 214 -8.43 -12.66 10.60
CA ALA A 214 -8.20 -12.26 11.99
C ALA A 214 -6.69 -12.24 12.33
N ALA A 215 -5.92 -13.23 11.84
CA ALA A 215 -4.47 -13.24 12.00
C ALA A 215 -3.81 -12.06 11.26
N LEU A 216 -4.29 -11.70 10.07
CA LEU A 216 -3.82 -10.52 9.34
C LEU A 216 -4.05 -9.22 10.11
N LEU A 217 -5.20 -9.07 10.79
CA LEU A 217 -5.47 -7.92 11.66
C LEU A 217 -4.45 -7.81 12.81
N CYS A 218 -3.98 -8.93 13.31
CA CYS A 218 -2.94 -8.98 14.33
C CYS A 218 -1.52 -8.73 13.78
N MET A 219 -1.35 -8.71 12.45
CA MET A 219 -0.08 -8.31 11.79
C MET A 219 -0.05 -6.82 11.42
N LYS A 220 -1.14 -6.31 10.86
CA LYS A 220 -1.22 -4.89 10.48
C LYS A 220 -2.64 -4.36 10.62
N HIS A 221 -2.82 -3.39 11.51
CA HIS A 221 -4.14 -2.86 11.87
C HIS A 221 -4.86 -2.13 10.73
N ILE A 222 -4.16 -1.70 9.67
CA ILE A 222 -4.80 -1.02 8.52
C ILE A 222 -5.84 -1.90 7.82
N TYR A 223 -5.71 -3.23 7.90
CA TYR A 223 -6.72 -4.15 7.33
C TYR A 223 -8.05 -4.13 8.08
N LEU A 224 -8.12 -3.47 9.26
CA LEU A 224 -9.38 -3.24 9.98
C LEU A 224 -10.41 -2.50 9.11
N TYR A 225 -9.95 -1.67 8.19
CA TYR A 225 -10.82 -0.99 7.23
C TYR A 225 -11.58 -1.95 6.30
N LEU A 226 -11.10 -3.16 6.10
CA LEU A 226 -11.75 -4.20 5.30
C LEU A 226 -12.66 -5.12 6.14
N ALA A 227 -12.54 -5.08 7.46
CA ALA A 227 -13.25 -5.95 8.39
C ALA A 227 -14.79 -5.86 8.27
N PRO A 228 -15.42 -4.71 8.00
CA PRO A 228 -16.87 -4.65 7.82
C PRO A 228 -17.39 -5.54 6.69
N ALA A 229 -16.66 -5.66 5.57
CA ALA A 229 -17.04 -6.54 4.47
C ALA A 229 -16.91 -8.02 4.86
N TYR A 230 -15.84 -8.39 5.57
CA TYR A 230 -15.68 -9.74 6.12
C TYR A 230 -16.78 -10.08 7.11
N PHE A 231 -17.07 -9.18 8.03
CA PHE A 231 -18.13 -9.35 9.03
C PHE A 231 -19.47 -9.62 8.34
N VAL A 232 -19.89 -8.77 7.44
CA VAL A 232 -21.19 -8.89 6.75
C VAL A 232 -21.25 -10.18 5.93
N TYR A 233 -20.19 -10.51 5.19
CA TYR A 233 -20.16 -11.70 4.36
C TYR A 233 -20.21 -12.99 5.19
N LEU A 234 -19.34 -13.13 6.20
CA LEU A 234 -19.29 -14.30 7.06
C LEU A 234 -20.55 -14.42 7.93
N LEU A 235 -21.07 -13.30 8.42
CA LEU A 235 -22.36 -13.30 9.11
C LEU A 235 -23.44 -13.92 8.20
N ARG A 236 -23.55 -13.47 6.95
CA ARG A 236 -24.62 -13.89 6.04
C ARG A 236 -24.45 -15.31 5.52
N VAL A 237 -23.24 -15.75 5.17
CA VAL A 237 -23.02 -17.06 4.50
C VAL A 237 -22.58 -18.17 5.46
N TYR A 238 -22.07 -17.84 6.65
CA TYR A 238 -21.56 -18.83 7.59
C TYR A 238 -22.37 -18.89 8.90
N CYS A 239 -22.74 -17.71 9.45
CA CYS A 239 -23.42 -17.63 10.73
C CYS A 239 -24.94 -17.69 10.62
N LEU A 240 -25.52 -17.21 9.49
CA LEU A 240 -26.96 -17.24 9.25
C LEU A 240 -27.35 -18.39 8.31
N SER A 241 -28.61 -18.85 8.45
CA SER A 241 -29.13 -19.89 7.56
C SER A 241 -29.34 -19.37 6.13
N PRO A 242 -29.02 -20.15 5.09
CA PRO A 242 -29.34 -19.78 3.70
C PRO A 242 -30.85 -19.55 3.46
N LYS A 243 -31.69 -20.26 4.23
CA LYS A 243 -33.16 -20.23 4.06
C LYS A 243 -33.85 -19.06 4.80
N SER A 244 -33.20 -18.50 5.86
CA SER A 244 -33.78 -17.41 6.65
C SER A 244 -32.68 -16.61 7.36
N VAL A 245 -32.74 -15.30 7.22
CA VAL A 245 -31.82 -14.37 7.91
C VAL A 245 -32.03 -14.32 9.43
N PHE A 246 -33.20 -14.77 9.91
CA PHE A 246 -33.49 -14.82 11.35
C PHE A 246 -33.02 -16.10 12.02
N ARG A 247 -32.62 -17.14 11.24
CA ARG A 247 -32.16 -18.40 11.81
C ARG A 247 -30.65 -18.43 11.92
N ILE A 248 -30.16 -18.30 13.16
CA ILE A 248 -28.74 -18.33 13.48
C ILE A 248 -28.22 -19.76 13.54
N GLN A 249 -27.07 -20.01 12.94
CA GLN A 249 -26.30 -21.25 13.05
C GLN A 249 -25.32 -21.12 14.25
N PHE A 250 -25.82 -21.38 15.44
CA PHE A 250 -25.13 -21.12 16.70
C PHE A 250 -23.71 -21.72 16.75
N PHE A 251 -23.55 -22.99 16.38
CA PHE A 251 -22.24 -23.64 16.39
C PHE A 251 -21.22 -22.97 15.44
N ASN A 252 -21.67 -22.46 14.31
CA ASN A 252 -20.80 -21.72 13.39
C ASN A 252 -20.38 -20.37 13.99
N CYS A 253 -21.29 -19.68 14.66
CA CYS A 253 -20.97 -18.43 15.36
C CYS A 253 -19.94 -18.68 16.46
N VAL A 254 -20.13 -19.74 17.26
CA VAL A 254 -19.18 -20.11 18.34
C VAL A 254 -17.82 -20.50 17.77
N LYS A 255 -17.77 -21.29 16.70
CA LYS A 255 -16.50 -21.68 16.04
C LYS A 255 -15.76 -20.47 15.50
N LEU A 256 -16.47 -19.56 14.80
CA LEU A 256 -15.84 -18.38 14.23
C LEU A 256 -15.43 -17.39 15.33
N GLY A 257 -16.33 -17.05 16.23
CA GLY A 257 -16.07 -16.11 17.32
C GLY A 257 -14.99 -16.61 18.27
N GLY A 258 -15.08 -17.89 18.70
CA GLY A 258 -14.06 -18.51 19.55
C GLY A 258 -12.69 -18.59 18.87
N GLY A 259 -12.65 -18.92 17.56
CA GLY A 259 -11.40 -18.91 16.80
C GLY A 259 -10.80 -17.50 16.68
N ILE A 260 -11.60 -16.47 16.41
CA ILE A 260 -11.12 -15.07 16.39
C ILE A 260 -10.58 -14.68 17.77
N VAL A 261 -11.32 -14.95 18.84
CA VAL A 261 -10.88 -14.67 20.22
C VAL A 261 -9.56 -15.38 20.53
N ALA A 262 -9.41 -16.65 20.13
CA ALA A 262 -8.17 -17.39 20.34
C ALA A 262 -6.97 -16.75 19.61
N ILE A 263 -7.16 -16.28 18.36
CA ILE A 263 -6.10 -15.59 17.59
C ILE A 263 -5.71 -14.27 18.27
N PHE A 264 -6.69 -13.45 18.66
CA PHE A 264 -6.42 -12.20 19.37
C PHE A 264 -5.80 -12.45 20.74
N ALA A 265 -6.23 -13.50 21.46
CA ALA A 265 -5.62 -13.90 22.72
C ALA A 265 -4.17 -14.36 22.54
N ALA A 266 -3.85 -15.09 21.47
CA ALA A 266 -2.49 -15.47 21.14
C ALA A 266 -1.60 -14.25 20.81
N ALA A 267 -2.15 -13.24 20.12
CA ALA A 267 -1.43 -12.03 19.77
C ALA A 267 -1.24 -11.10 20.99
N PHE A 268 -2.32 -10.72 21.62
CA PHE A 268 -2.35 -9.67 22.65
C PHE A 268 -2.30 -10.20 24.08
N GLY A 269 -2.58 -11.49 24.30
CA GLY A 269 -2.67 -12.11 25.63
C GLY A 269 -1.43 -11.91 26.51
N PRO A 270 -0.21 -12.17 26.02
CA PRO A 270 1.01 -11.93 26.81
C PRO A 270 1.08 -10.49 27.35
N PHE A 271 0.73 -9.50 26.55
CA PHE A 271 0.74 -8.09 26.91
C PHE A 271 -0.44 -7.73 27.84
N ALA A 272 -1.61 -8.37 27.65
CA ALA A 272 -2.78 -8.17 28.49
C ALA A 272 -2.52 -8.61 29.95
N LEU A 273 -1.78 -9.70 30.15
CA LEU A 273 -1.38 -10.19 31.47
C LEU A 273 -0.50 -9.17 32.25
N ARG A 274 0.09 -8.20 31.57
CA ARG A 274 0.93 -7.13 32.14
C ARG A 274 0.27 -5.75 32.03
N ASN A 275 -1.03 -5.67 31.75
CA ASN A 275 -1.78 -4.43 31.59
C ASN A 275 -1.20 -3.46 30.55
N GLN A 276 -0.56 -3.98 29.47
CA GLN A 276 0.11 -3.17 28.45
C GLN A 276 -0.78 -2.83 27.25
N ILE A 277 -2.02 -3.32 27.22
CA ILE A 277 -2.95 -3.08 26.10
C ILE A 277 -3.15 -1.59 25.82
N PRO A 278 -3.33 -0.68 26.83
CA PRO A 278 -3.46 0.75 26.53
C PRO A 278 -2.22 1.33 25.83
N GLN A 279 -1.01 0.89 26.21
CA GLN A 279 0.24 1.32 25.58
C GLN A 279 0.31 0.87 24.11
N ILE A 280 -0.03 -0.38 23.82
CA ILE A 280 -0.08 -0.89 22.45
C ILE A 280 -1.07 -0.06 21.61
N PHE A 281 -2.29 0.17 22.12
CA PHE A 281 -3.29 0.95 21.41
C PHE A 281 -2.85 2.39 21.14
N SER A 282 -2.14 3.03 22.08
CA SER A 282 -1.59 4.38 21.88
C SER A 282 -0.54 4.43 20.75
N ARG A 283 0.23 3.34 20.58
CA ARG A 283 1.20 3.20 19.46
C ARG A 283 0.50 2.91 18.13
N LEU A 284 -0.52 2.04 18.14
CA LEU A 284 -1.24 1.65 16.91
C LEU A 284 -2.12 2.78 16.36
N PHE A 285 -2.65 3.66 17.20
CA PHE A 285 -3.62 4.70 16.82
C PHE A 285 -3.21 6.08 17.30
N PRO A 286 -2.18 6.71 16.69
CA PRO A 286 -1.72 8.04 17.05
C PRO A 286 -2.67 9.13 16.49
N PHE A 287 -3.83 9.33 17.13
CA PHE A 287 -4.85 10.30 16.69
C PHE A 287 -4.43 11.78 16.79
N SER A 288 -3.28 12.07 17.37
CA SER A 288 -2.70 13.43 17.45
C SER A 288 -2.13 13.94 16.12
N ARG A 289 -2.02 13.06 15.11
CA ARG A 289 -1.52 13.45 13.78
C ARG A 289 -2.61 14.20 12.99
N GLY A 290 -2.22 15.18 12.16
CA GLY A 290 -3.14 16.00 11.35
C GLY A 290 -3.90 15.24 10.27
N LEU A 291 -4.80 15.93 9.56
CA LEU A 291 -5.68 15.37 8.52
C LEU A 291 -4.91 14.68 7.39
N CYS A 292 -3.85 15.30 6.91
CA CYS A 292 -3.06 14.82 5.77
C CYS A 292 -1.70 14.33 6.23
N HIS A 293 -1.22 13.25 5.61
CA HIS A 293 0.17 12.83 5.71
C HIS A 293 1.08 13.79 4.92
N ALA A 294 2.40 13.76 5.19
CA ALA A 294 3.40 14.62 4.57
C ALA A 294 3.31 14.68 3.03
N TYR A 295 3.11 13.56 2.38
CA TYR A 295 2.75 13.45 0.98
C TYR A 295 1.24 13.23 0.91
N TRP A 296 0.50 14.17 0.32
CA TRP A 296 -0.95 14.07 0.28
C TRP A 296 -1.39 12.79 -0.44
N ALA A 297 -2.02 11.88 0.30
CA ALA A 297 -2.66 10.74 -0.31
C ALA A 297 -3.67 11.21 -1.37
N PRO A 298 -3.80 10.53 -2.53
CA PRO A 298 -4.72 10.93 -3.59
C PRO A 298 -6.17 10.62 -3.22
N ASN A 299 -6.69 11.36 -2.25
CA ASN A 299 -8.03 11.22 -1.70
C ASN A 299 -8.82 12.53 -1.76
N VAL A 300 -10.00 12.56 -1.17
CA VAL A 300 -10.85 13.76 -1.15
C VAL A 300 -10.18 14.94 -0.46
N TRP A 301 -9.34 14.66 0.54
CA TRP A 301 -8.67 15.72 1.32
C TRP A 301 -7.56 16.40 0.53
N ALA A 302 -6.88 15.70 -0.38
CA ALA A 302 -5.94 16.33 -1.32
C ALA A 302 -6.64 17.33 -2.25
N MET A 303 -7.84 16.96 -2.75
CA MET A 303 -8.65 17.86 -3.57
C MET A 303 -9.16 19.06 -2.75
N TYR A 304 -9.56 18.81 -1.52
CA TYR A 304 -10.03 19.85 -0.59
C TYR A 304 -8.92 20.86 -0.26
N SER A 305 -7.73 20.36 0.04
CA SER A 305 -6.54 21.17 0.29
C SER A 305 -6.13 21.98 -0.95
N PHE A 306 -6.19 21.38 -2.13
CA PHE A 306 -5.93 22.08 -3.39
C PHE A 306 -6.95 23.21 -3.61
N MET A 307 -8.23 22.95 -3.36
CA MET A 307 -9.28 23.97 -3.48
C MET A 307 -9.06 25.13 -2.51
N ASP A 308 -8.69 24.87 -1.26
CA ASP A 308 -8.38 25.92 -0.28
C ASP A 308 -7.24 26.82 -0.78
N ARG A 309 -6.17 26.23 -1.34
CA ARG A 309 -5.05 26.99 -1.92
C ARG A 309 -5.47 27.85 -3.12
N LEU A 310 -6.33 27.31 -3.97
CA LEU A 310 -6.89 28.07 -5.09
C LEU A 310 -7.75 29.25 -4.58
N LEU A 311 -8.59 29.01 -3.57
CA LEU A 311 -9.44 30.02 -2.98
C LEU A 311 -8.64 31.13 -2.28
N ILE A 312 -7.53 30.81 -1.61
CA ILE A 312 -6.61 31.83 -1.05
C ILE A 312 -6.12 32.77 -2.14
N SER A 313 -5.72 32.28 -3.30
CA SER A 313 -5.24 33.12 -4.40
C SER A 313 -6.35 33.93 -5.06
N LEU A 314 -7.58 33.46 -5.01
CA LEU A 314 -8.76 34.16 -5.56
C LEU A 314 -9.43 35.10 -4.54
N ALA A 315 -9.23 34.88 -3.24
CA ALA A 315 -9.90 35.61 -2.16
C ALA A 315 -9.86 37.14 -2.29
N PRO A 316 -8.71 37.79 -2.66
CA PRO A 316 -8.66 39.23 -2.84
C PRO A 316 -9.58 39.76 -3.95
N ARG A 317 -9.90 38.90 -4.97
CA ARG A 317 -10.73 39.27 -6.11
C ARG A 317 -12.23 39.07 -5.87
N ILE A 318 -12.59 38.12 -5.00
CA ILE A 318 -13.99 37.72 -4.77
C ILE A 318 -14.48 38.08 -3.36
N GLY A 319 -13.67 38.79 -2.57
CA GLY A 319 -14.05 39.29 -1.24
C GLY A 319 -14.21 38.21 -0.16
N LEU A 320 -13.52 37.08 -0.28
CA LEU A 320 -13.54 36.05 0.76
C LEU A 320 -12.65 36.39 1.94
N THR A 321 -13.10 36.07 3.13
CA THR A 321 -12.29 36.21 4.36
C THR A 321 -11.26 35.10 4.43
N VAL A 322 -10.00 35.45 4.68
CA VAL A 322 -8.89 34.50 4.82
C VAL A 322 -8.40 34.52 6.27
N LYS A 323 -8.33 33.38 6.91
CA LYS A 323 -7.73 33.21 8.24
C LYS A 323 -6.21 33.32 8.11
N VAL A 324 -5.62 34.44 8.58
CA VAL A 324 -4.18 34.73 8.43
C VAL A 324 -3.31 33.68 9.11
N ASP A 325 -3.71 33.21 10.29
CA ASP A 325 -2.99 32.17 11.07
C ASP A 325 -2.89 30.84 10.31
N ALA A 326 -3.86 30.53 9.47
CA ALA A 326 -3.88 29.30 8.67
C ALA A 326 -3.07 29.40 7.36
N LEU A 327 -2.63 30.59 6.93
CA LEU A 327 -1.80 30.74 5.72
C LEU A 327 -0.47 29.98 5.82
N ASN A 328 0.10 29.89 7.02
CA ASN A 328 1.33 29.16 7.31
C ASN A 328 1.09 27.75 7.86
N SER A 329 -0.17 27.32 7.93
CA SER A 329 -0.53 25.96 8.33
C SER A 329 0.12 24.92 7.41
N VAL A 330 0.36 23.75 7.94
CA VAL A 330 1.23 22.67 7.45
C VAL A 330 0.68 21.95 6.21
N THR A 331 0.17 22.69 5.26
CA THR A 331 -0.15 22.13 3.94
C THR A 331 1.07 22.01 3.03
N ARG A 332 2.29 22.23 3.58
CA ARG A 332 3.57 22.24 2.84
C ARG A 332 4.25 20.88 2.75
N GLY A 333 3.53 19.78 2.93
CA GLY A 333 4.12 18.42 2.89
C GLY A 333 4.79 18.01 4.21
N LEU A 334 4.54 18.71 5.32
CA LEU A 334 5.00 18.34 6.65
C LEU A 334 3.87 17.72 7.48
N VAL A 335 4.20 16.85 8.43
CA VAL A 335 3.23 16.27 9.38
C VAL A 335 2.90 17.32 10.45
N GLY A 336 1.61 17.61 10.65
CA GLY A 336 1.17 18.59 11.66
C GLY A 336 -0.30 18.94 11.52
N ASP A 337 -0.78 19.87 12.34
CA ASP A 337 -2.16 20.33 12.30
C ASP A 337 -2.48 21.00 10.96
N THR A 338 -3.54 20.51 10.31
CA THR A 338 -4.02 21.07 9.05
C THR A 338 -5.21 21.96 9.34
N SER A 339 -5.00 23.28 9.40
CA SER A 339 -6.06 24.28 9.40
C SER A 339 -6.22 24.88 8.01
N PHE A 340 -7.47 25.13 7.60
CA PHE A 340 -7.81 25.70 6.30
C PHE A 340 -8.04 27.20 6.41
N ALA A 341 -7.51 27.94 5.43
CA ALA A 341 -7.55 29.39 5.45
C ALA A 341 -8.90 29.96 4.99
N VAL A 342 -9.58 29.30 4.06
CA VAL A 342 -10.87 29.74 3.50
C VAL A 342 -11.96 28.71 3.75
N LEU A 343 -11.67 27.43 3.53
CA LEU A 343 -12.63 26.35 3.75
C LEU A 343 -12.78 25.99 5.23
N PRO A 344 -13.91 25.37 5.64
CA PRO A 344 -14.09 24.86 7.00
C PRO A 344 -13.05 23.81 7.38
N ASP A 345 -12.65 23.79 8.65
CA ASP A 345 -11.76 22.77 9.17
C ASP A 345 -12.44 21.41 9.25
N ILE A 346 -11.70 20.36 8.89
CA ILE A 346 -12.19 18.97 8.91
C ILE A 346 -11.77 18.30 10.23
N THR A 347 -12.71 17.61 10.84
CA THR A 347 -12.48 16.93 12.12
C THR A 347 -12.33 15.41 11.94
N PRO A 348 -11.61 14.70 12.85
CA PRO A 348 -11.54 13.24 12.83
C PRO A 348 -12.91 12.57 12.87
N ARG A 349 -13.89 13.18 13.57
CA ARG A 349 -15.28 12.68 13.64
C ARG A 349 -15.97 12.73 12.28
N MET A 350 -15.78 13.79 11.50
CA MET A 350 -16.34 13.90 10.15
C MET A 350 -15.75 12.80 9.24
N CYS A 351 -14.44 12.60 9.28
CA CYS A 351 -13.78 11.53 8.52
C CYS A 351 -14.31 10.15 8.91
N PHE A 352 -14.47 9.88 10.19
CA PHE A 352 -15.01 8.63 10.71
C PHE A 352 -16.45 8.37 10.22
N VAL A 353 -17.33 9.37 10.36
CA VAL A 353 -18.74 9.25 9.94
C VAL A 353 -18.85 9.05 8.43
N LEU A 354 -18.08 9.81 7.62
CA LEU A 354 -18.06 9.65 6.17
C LEU A 354 -17.55 8.26 5.76
N THR A 355 -16.47 7.80 6.39
CA THR A 355 -15.93 6.45 6.13
C THR A 355 -16.98 5.38 6.39
N LEU A 356 -17.63 5.40 7.57
CA LEU A 356 -18.67 4.42 7.92
C LEU A 356 -19.88 4.50 6.98
N LEU A 357 -20.32 5.69 6.63
CA LEU A 357 -21.45 5.88 5.72
C LEU A 357 -21.17 5.22 4.38
N PHE A 358 -20.02 5.53 3.75
CA PHE A 358 -19.68 4.99 2.44
C PHE A 358 -19.26 3.52 2.48
N GLN A 359 -18.89 2.98 3.63
CA GLN A 359 -18.75 1.54 3.82
C GLN A 359 -20.12 0.85 3.96
N ALA A 360 -21.06 1.42 4.70
CA ALA A 360 -22.37 0.81 4.93
C ALA A 360 -23.16 0.58 3.64
N ILE A 361 -23.11 1.52 2.71
CA ILE A 361 -23.87 1.46 1.44
C ILE A 361 -23.61 0.16 0.65
N PRO A 362 -22.36 -0.23 0.29
CA PRO A 362 -22.12 -1.49 -0.42
C PRO A 362 -22.38 -2.73 0.44
N LEU A 363 -22.26 -2.62 1.77
CA LEU A 363 -22.48 -3.74 2.67
C LEU A 363 -23.95 -4.18 2.74
N VAL A 364 -24.89 -3.26 2.58
CA VAL A 364 -26.32 -3.60 2.47
C VAL A 364 -26.54 -4.54 1.28
N LYS A 365 -25.99 -4.21 0.11
CA LYS A 365 -26.10 -5.09 -1.07
C LYS A 365 -25.40 -6.43 -0.83
N LEU A 366 -24.21 -6.42 -0.23
CA LEU A 366 -23.48 -7.65 0.10
C LEU A 366 -24.30 -8.57 1.01
N PHE A 367 -24.97 -8.01 2.01
CA PHE A 367 -25.84 -8.78 2.90
C PHE A 367 -27.03 -9.40 2.16
N MET A 368 -27.63 -8.65 1.25
CA MET A 368 -28.80 -9.11 0.47
C MET A 368 -28.42 -10.16 -0.58
N ARG A 369 -27.26 -10.00 -1.24
CA ARG A 369 -26.78 -10.87 -2.32
C ARG A 369 -25.31 -11.26 -2.08
N PRO A 370 -25.03 -12.20 -1.16
CA PRO A 370 -23.69 -12.56 -0.76
C PRO A 370 -23.01 -13.51 -1.76
N THR A 371 -22.58 -12.98 -2.89
CA THR A 371 -21.74 -13.70 -3.86
C THR A 371 -20.26 -13.49 -3.53
N TRP A 372 -19.36 -14.36 -4.00
CA TRP A 372 -17.93 -14.20 -3.78
C TRP A 372 -17.38 -12.95 -4.47
N GLU A 373 -17.80 -12.68 -5.70
CA GLU A 373 -17.43 -11.46 -6.43
C GLU A 373 -17.99 -10.21 -5.74
N GLY A 374 -19.23 -10.29 -5.24
CA GLY A 374 -19.84 -9.25 -4.41
C GLY A 374 -19.07 -9.01 -3.12
N PHE A 375 -18.51 -10.05 -2.50
CA PHE A 375 -17.67 -9.94 -1.32
C PHE A 375 -16.35 -9.20 -1.63
N ILE A 376 -15.63 -9.59 -2.69
CA ILE A 376 -14.42 -8.85 -3.11
C ILE A 376 -14.76 -7.40 -3.47
N GLY A 377 -15.88 -7.18 -4.17
CA GLY A 377 -16.37 -5.83 -4.45
C GLY A 377 -16.64 -5.02 -3.18
N GLY A 378 -17.28 -5.63 -2.18
CA GLY A 378 -17.50 -5.03 -0.86
C GLY A 378 -16.20 -4.69 -0.12
N VAL A 379 -15.22 -5.61 -0.14
CA VAL A 379 -13.87 -5.39 0.40
C VAL A 379 -13.20 -4.20 -0.29
N THR A 380 -13.26 -4.17 -1.62
CA THR A 380 -12.69 -3.07 -2.43
C THR A 380 -13.36 -1.72 -2.10
N LEU A 381 -14.69 -1.69 -1.98
CA LEU A 381 -15.43 -0.46 -1.66
C LEU A 381 -15.21 0.00 -0.22
N CYS A 382 -15.04 -0.92 0.73
CA CYS A 382 -14.60 -0.59 2.09
C CYS A 382 -13.17 0.03 2.08
N GLY A 383 -12.28 -0.53 1.27
CA GLY A 383 -10.95 0.04 1.04
C GLY A 383 -11.02 1.47 0.46
N TYR A 384 -11.85 1.68 -0.57
CA TYR A 384 -12.07 3.03 -1.13
C TYR A 384 -12.61 4.02 -0.10
N ALA A 385 -13.65 3.66 0.65
CA ALA A 385 -14.25 4.54 1.64
C ALA A 385 -13.22 4.99 2.69
N SER A 386 -12.41 4.04 3.19
CA SER A 386 -11.35 4.34 4.15
C SER A 386 -10.24 5.20 3.57
N PHE A 387 -9.83 4.91 2.33
CA PHE A 387 -8.79 5.68 1.66
C PHE A 387 -9.23 7.10 1.31
N LEU A 388 -10.46 7.24 0.81
CA LEU A 388 -10.99 8.55 0.35
C LEU A 388 -11.36 9.47 1.50
N PHE A 389 -11.94 8.95 2.59
CA PHE A 389 -12.54 9.74 3.67
C PHE A 389 -11.85 9.57 5.03
N GLY A 390 -10.85 8.68 5.13
CA GLY A 390 -10.13 8.42 6.38
C GLY A 390 -9.34 9.62 6.87
N TRP A 391 -9.08 9.65 8.18
CA TRP A 391 -8.18 10.60 8.84
C TRP A 391 -6.73 10.14 8.71
N HIS A 392 -5.82 11.05 8.37
CA HIS A 392 -4.37 10.79 8.28
C HIS A 392 -4.00 9.59 7.39
N VAL A 393 -4.60 9.52 6.20
CA VAL A 393 -4.35 8.43 5.26
C VAL A 393 -3.00 8.62 4.56
N HIS A 394 -2.21 7.55 4.55
CA HIS A 394 -0.95 7.47 3.82
C HIS A 394 -1.19 7.03 2.37
N GLU A 395 -0.44 7.57 1.40
CA GLU A 395 -0.57 7.23 -0.02
C GLU A 395 -0.36 5.73 -0.29
N LYS A 396 0.50 5.04 0.50
CA LYS A 396 0.72 3.57 0.41
C LYS A 396 -0.56 2.75 0.60
N ALA A 397 -1.55 3.30 1.31
CA ALA A 397 -2.83 2.64 1.58
C ALA A 397 -3.68 2.42 0.32
N ILE A 398 -3.36 3.06 -0.82
CA ILE A 398 -4.06 2.82 -2.10
C ILE A 398 -4.00 1.35 -2.53
N LEU A 399 -3.00 0.59 -2.11
CA LEU A 399 -2.90 -0.85 -2.39
C LEU A 399 -4.03 -1.66 -1.75
N LEU A 400 -4.66 -1.19 -0.66
CA LEU A 400 -5.88 -1.80 -0.10
C LEU A 400 -7.04 -1.82 -1.08
N VAL A 401 -7.00 -0.96 -2.08
CA VAL A 401 -8.02 -0.87 -3.14
C VAL A 401 -7.55 -1.58 -4.40
N ILE A 402 -6.33 -1.30 -4.86
CA ILE A 402 -5.80 -1.84 -6.12
C ILE A 402 -5.77 -3.36 -6.10
N ILE A 403 -5.26 -3.97 -5.03
CA ILE A 403 -5.02 -5.41 -4.99
C ILE A 403 -6.33 -6.21 -4.97
N PRO A 404 -7.32 -5.96 -4.09
CA PRO A 404 -8.59 -6.65 -4.17
C PRO A 404 -9.33 -6.39 -5.49
N PHE A 405 -9.31 -5.16 -5.99
CA PHE A 405 -9.98 -4.84 -7.26
C PHE A 405 -9.35 -5.59 -8.44
N SER A 406 -8.04 -5.77 -8.47
CA SER A 406 -7.34 -6.52 -9.53
C SER A 406 -7.87 -7.94 -9.69
N LEU A 407 -8.32 -8.60 -8.61
CA LEU A 407 -8.86 -9.96 -8.65
C LEU A 407 -10.17 -10.07 -9.45
N ILE A 408 -10.94 -8.97 -9.55
CA ILE A 408 -12.23 -8.91 -10.25
C ILE A 408 -12.25 -7.93 -11.43
N ALA A 409 -11.15 -7.22 -11.69
CA ALA A 409 -11.07 -6.21 -12.76
C ALA A 409 -11.35 -6.78 -14.16
N LEU A 410 -11.07 -8.07 -14.36
CA LEU A 410 -11.29 -8.78 -15.63
C LEU A 410 -12.62 -9.53 -15.69
N LYS A 411 -13.54 -9.28 -14.76
CA LYS A 411 -14.86 -9.90 -14.79
C LYS A 411 -15.64 -9.51 -16.06
N ASP A 412 -15.66 -8.23 -16.40
CA ASP A 412 -16.11 -7.70 -17.69
C ASP A 412 -15.50 -6.32 -17.96
N ARG A 413 -15.75 -5.77 -19.16
CA ARG A 413 -15.19 -4.46 -19.56
C ARG A 413 -15.71 -3.27 -18.75
N ARG A 414 -16.81 -3.38 -17.98
CA ARG A 414 -17.29 -2.32 -17.07
C ARG A 414 -16.37 -2.24 -15.83
N TYR A 415 -16.02 -3.40 -15.26
CA TYR A 415 -15.05 -3.48 -14.16
C TYR A 415 -13.69 -2.93 -14.59
N LEU A 416 -13.24 -3.33 -15.78
CA LEU A 416 -11.98 -2.83 -16.33
C LEU A 416 -12.02 -1.31 -16.56
N GLY A 417 -13.14 -0.76 -17.05
CA GLY A 417 -13.32 0.68 -17.25
C GLY A 417 -13.16 1.48 -15.96
N ALA A 418 -13.69 0.95 -14.85
CA ALA A 418 -13.51 1.55 -13.53
C ALA A 418 -12.09 1.33 -12.96
N PHE A 419 -11.45 0.19 -13.24
CA PHE A 419 -10.12 -0.15 -12.74
C PHE A 419 -8.99 0.69 -13.39
N ARG A 420 -9.10 1.03 -14.68
CA ARG A 420 -8.04 1.74 -15.43
C ARG A 420 -7.61 3.07 -14.78
N PRO A 421 -8.51 4.01 -14.43
CA PRO A 421 -8.11 5.25 -13.76
C PRO A 421 -7.43 4.99 -12.41
N LEU A 422 -7.90 3.98 -11.65
CA LEU A 422 -7.28 3.59 -10.40
C LEU A 422 -5.85 3.08 -10.61
N ALA A 423 -5.64 2.21 -11.61
CA ALA A 423 -4.32 1.66 -11.89
C ALA A 423 -3.30 2.75 -12.22
N VAL A 424 -3.70 3.76 -13.01
CA VAL A 424 -2.83 4.90 -13.31
C VAL A 424 -2.65 5.79 -12.07
N ALA A 425 -3.75 6.27 -11.49
CA ALA A 425 -3.72 7.18 -10.34
C ALA A 425 -2.98 6.60 -9.14
N GLY A 426 -3.29 5.35 -8.80
CA GLY A 426 -2.75 4.71 -7.62
C GLY A 426 -1.25 4.43 -7.69
N HIS A 427 -0.72 4.04 -8.86
CA HIS A 427 0.72 3.83 -8.99
C HIS A 427 1.49 5.15 -9.13
N VAL A 428 0.97 6.12 -9.88
CA VAL A 428 1.62 7.43 -10.06
C VAL A 428 1.66 8.22 -8.75
N SER A 429 0.63 8.09 -7.92
CA SER A 429 0.58 8.77 -6.61
C SER A 429 1.65 8.30 -5.63
N LEU A 430 2.31 7.18 -5.89
CA LEU A 430 3.43 6.68 -5.09
C LEU A 430 4.79 7.27 -5.51
N PHE A 431 4.87 7.98 -6.62
CA PHE A 431 6.13 8.55 -7.11
C PHE A 431 6.80 9.53 -6.14
N PRO A 432 6.09 10.33 -5.35
CA PRO A 432 6.69 11.18 -4.34
C PRO A 432 7.47 10.43 -3.25
N LEU A 433 7.15 9.16 -2.98
CA LEU A 433 7.91 8.33 -2.04
C LEU A 433 9.37 8.13 -2.50
N ILE A 434 9.60 8.16 -3.80
CA ILE A 434 10.92 8.00 -4.43
C ILE A 434 11.27 9.33 -5.09
N PHE A 435 12.02 10.17 -4.39
CA PHE A 435 12.29 11.54 -4.83
C PHE A 435 13.69 11.75 -5.41
N THR A 436 14.58 10.76 -5.29
CA THR A 436 15.95 10.93 -5.80
C THR A 436 16.01 10.83 -7.33
N PRO A 437 16.89 11.63 -7.99
CA PRO A 437 17.05 11.55 -9.44
C PRO A 437 17.51 10.18 -9.95
N ALA A 438 18.27 9.44 -9.14
CA ALA A 438 18.75 8.10 -9.50
C ALA A 438 17.62 7.07 -9.61
N GLU A 439 16.54 7.25 -8.86
CA GLU A 439 15.38 6.34 -8.83
C GLU A 439 14.33 6.69 -9.89
N PHE A 440 14.43 7.87 -10.51
CA PHE A 440 13.48 8.33 -11.53
C PHE A 440 13.29 7.35 -12.69
N PRO A 441 14.34 6.80 -13.32
CA PRO A 441 14.17 5.86 -14.43
C PRO A 441 13.40 4.62 -14.00
N ILE A 442 13.74 4.02 -12.86
CA ILE A 442 13.11 2.78 -12.40
C ILE A 442 11.62 3.00 -12.10
N LYS A 443 11.24 4.04 -11.34
CA LYS A 443 9.83 4.30 -11.02
C LYS A 443 9.01 4.62 -12.27
N THR A 444 9.54 5.43 -13.18
CA THR A 444 8.78 5.94 -14.32
C THR A 444 8.71 4.90 -15.44
N ILE A 445 9.85 4.36 -15.89
CA ILE A 445 9.91 3.41 -17.00
C ILE A 445 9.18 2.11 -16.62
N TYR A 446 9.43 1.60 -15.41
CA TYR A 446 8.77 0.39 -14.96
C TYR A 446 7.26 0.56 -14.84
N THR A 447 6.78 1.66 -14.28
CA THR A 447 5.34 1.92 -14.14
C THR A 447 4.67 2.08 -15.50
N ILE A 448 5.27 2.83 -16.45
CA ILE A 448 4.74 2.98 -17.81
C ILE A 448 4.71 1.62 -18.52
N PHE A 449 5.80 0.85 -18.45
CA PHE A 449 5.86 -0.48 -19.05
C PHE A 449 4.78 -1.40 -18.48
N TRP A 450 4.62 -1.43 -17.16
CA TRP A 450 3.58 -2.21 -16.50
C TRP A 450 2.17 -1.78 -16.94
N LEU A 451 1.88 -0.47 -16.95
CA LEU A 451 0.58 0.07 -17.37
C LEU A 451 0.27 -0.32 -18.82
N VAL A 452 1.22 -0.13 -19.74
CA VAL A 452 1.03 -0.49 -21.16
C VAL A 452 0.80 -1.99 -21.30
N LEU A 453 1.68 -2.82 -20.72
CA LEU A 453 1.61 -4.27 -20.85
C LEU A 453 0.29 -4.83 -20.30
N PHE A 454 -0.06 -4.48 -19.06
CA PHE A 454 -1.20 -5.08 -18.37
C PHE A 454 -2.54 -4.47 -18.79
N LEU A 455 -2.64 -3.17 -19.03
CA LEU A 455 -3.89 -2.60 -19.52
C LEU A 455 -4.24 -3.08 -20.94
N MET A 456 -3.23 -3.29 -21.80
CA MET A 456 -3.46 -3.91 -23.11
C MET A 456 -3.85 -5.39 -23.01
N ALA A 457 -3.17 -6.16 -22.13
CA ALA A 457 -3.52 -7.55 -21.88
C ALA A 457 -4.94 -7.69 -21.30
N PHE A 458 -5.29 -6.82 -20.36
CA PHE A 458 -6.61 -6.78 -19.72
C PHE A 458 -7.72 -6.44 -20.71
N ASP A 459 -7.46 -5.50 -21.62
CA ASP A 459 -8.45 -5.14 -22.65
C ASP A 459 -8.76 -6.30 -23.61
N ARG A 460 -7.75 -7.12 -23.93
CA ARG A 460 -7.93 -8.32 -24.75
C ARG A 460 -8.64 -9.47 -24.02
N LEU A 461 -8.44 -9.57 -22.69
CA LEU A 461 -8.94 -10.68 -21.88
C LEU A 461 -10.30 -10.41 -21.26
N ALA A 462 -10.67 -9.14 -21.04
CA ALA A 462 -11.95 -8.79 -20.44
C ALA A 462 -13.10 -9.10 -21.40
N PRO A 463 -14.08 -9.94 -21.00
CA PRO A 463 -15.21 -10.28 -21.82
C PRO A 463 -16.12 -9.08 -22.08
N ALA A 464 -16.94 -9.18 -23.12
CA ALA A 464 -17.95 -8.17 -23.41
C ALA A 464 -18.91 -8.03 -22.21
N PRO A 465 -19.36 -6.80 -21.90
CA PRO A 465 -20.26 -6.59 -20.78
C PRO A 465 -21.65 -7.17 -21.07
N THR A 466 -22.25 -7.75 -20.04
CA THR A 466 -23.64 -8.25 -20.10
C THR A 466 -24.69 -7.15 -20.09
N ARG A 467 -24.32 -5.94 -19.66
CA ARG A 467 -25.16 -4.74 -19.63
C ARG A 467 -24.49 -3.60 -20.38
N GLN A 468 -25.27 -2.61 -20.77
CA GLN A 468 -24.77 -1.43 -21.48
C GLN A 468 -23.68 -0.72 -20.66
N ARG A 469 -22.63 -0.27 -21.36
CA ARG A 469 -21.60 0.57 -20.79
C ARG A 469 -22.14 1.97 -20.57
N LEU A 470 -21.74 2.59 -19.49
CA LEU A 470 -21.95 4.02 -19.31
C LEU A 470 -20.85 4.77 -20.08
N PHE A 471 -21.23 5.32 -21.24
CA PHE A 471 -20.36 6.07 -22.15
C PHE A 471 -19.49 7.13 -21.43
N LEU A 472 -20.05 7.80 -20.42
CA LEU A 472 -19.35 8.82 -19.66
C LEU A 472 -18.11 8.27 -18.94
N PHE A 473 -18.18 7.07 -18.35
CA PHE A 473 -17.05 6.47 -17.64
C PHE A 473 -15.95 5.96 -18.58
N ASP A 474 -16.31 5.44 -19.74
CA ASP A 474 -15.32 5.03 -20.74
C ASP A 474 -14.54 6.25 -21.26
N ARG A 475 -15.22 7.38 -21.50
CA ARG A 475 -14.59 8.64 -21.92
C ARG A 475 -13.74 9.25 -20.82
N PHE A 476 -14.24 9.27 -19.59
CA PHE A 476 -13.47 9.72 -18.44
C PHE A 476 -12.15 8.97 -18.32
N SER A 477 -12.17 7.64 -18.36
CA SER A 477 -10.96 6.82 -18.27
C SER A 477 -9.95 7.18 -19.35
N THR A 478 -10.39 7.34 -20.60
CA THR A 478 -9.51 7.68 -21.72
C THR A 478 -8.91 9.08 -21.56
N ILE A 479 -9.73 10.09 -21.27
CA ILE A 479 -9.29 11.47 -21.10
C ILE A 479 -8.33 11.58 -19.91
N TYR A 480 -8.67 10.94 -18.78
CA TYR A 480 -7.84 10.93 -17.59
C TYR A 480 -6.45 10.36 -17.87
N ILE A 481 -6.35 9.19 -18.51
CA ILE A 481 -5.07 8.55 -18.85
C ILE A 481 -4.27 9.43 -19.82
N THR A 482 -4.93 10.02 -20.82
CA THR A 482 -4.25 10.89 -21.80
C THR A 482 -3.63 12.12 -21.14
N ILE A 483 -4.35 12.78 -20.23
CA ILE A 483 -3.85 13.96 -19.51
C ILE A 483 -2.78 13.59 -18.47
N SER A 484 -2.80 12.37 -17.91
CA SER A 484 -1.79 11.95 -16.94
C SER A 484 -0.37 11.92 -17.52
N ILE A 485 -0.21 11.65 -18.83
CA ILE A 485 1.10 11.55 -19.48
C ILE A 485 1.85 12.89 -19.45
N PRO A 486 1.31 14.01 -19.99
CA PRO A 486 1.99 15.30 -19.94
C PRO A 486 2.15 15.81 -18.50
N LEU A 487 1.23 15.49 -17.59
CA LEU A 487 1.35 15.88 -16.18
C LEU A 487 2.53 15.19 -15.50
N ILE A 488 2.68 13.88 -15.68
CA ILE A 488 3.83 13.11 -15.15
C ILE A 488 5.13 13.68 -15.71
N PHE A 489 5.17 13.95 -17.01
CA PHE A 489 6.35 14.53 -17.67
C PHE A 489 6.70 15.90 -17.09
N TYR A 490 5.70 16.79 -16.92
CA TYR A 490 5.88 18.10 -16.29
C TYR A 490 6.41 17.97 -14.85
N CYS A 491 5.71 17.22 -14.00
CA CYS A 491 6.05 17.07 -12.58
C CYS A 491 7.42 16.44 -12.36
N SER A 492 7.82 15.53 -13.24
CA SER A 492 9.04 14.74 -13.06
C SER A 492 10.30 15.38 -13.67
N LEU A 493 10.16 16.13 -14.77
CA LEU A 493 11.30 16.64 -15.54
C LEU A 493 11.23 18.15 -15.76
N VAL A 494 10.11 18.66 -16.31
CA VAL A 494 10.02 20.04 -16.80
C VAL A 494 10.02 21.05 -15.66
N HIS A 495 9.34 20.73 -14.56
CA HIS A 495 9.25 21.64 -13.41
C HIS A 495 10.64 22.00 -12.85
N GLY A 496 11.50 21.00 -12.65
CA GLY A 496 12.86 21.21 -12.15
C GLY A 496 13.74 22.05 -13.09
N ILE A 497 13.52 21.95 -14.42
CA ILE A 497 14.23 22.74 -15.42
C ILE A 497 13.76 24.19 -15.42
N ILE A 498 12.44 24.45 -15.29
CA ILE A 498 11.86 25.81 -15.39
C ILE A 498 12.03 26.57 -14.07
N PHE A 499 11.70 25.93 -12.93
CA PHE A 499 11.62 26.59 -11.62
C PHE A 499 12.80 26.29 -10.70
N GLY A 500 13.68 25.31 -11.06
CA GLY A 500 14.77 24.88 -10.21
C GLY A 500 14.27 24.40 -8.84
N LYS A 501 14.72 25.07 -7.77
CA LYS A 501 14.26 24.81 -6.38
C LYS A 501 13.06 25.67 -5.97
N SER A 502 12.56 26.54 -6.85
CA SER A 502 11.37 27.34 -6.57
C SER A 502 10.12 26.51 -6.71
N LEU A 503 9.12 26.74 -5.87
CA LEU A 503 7.83 26.03 -5.91
C LEU A 503 7.97 24.50 -5.85
N GLU A 504 8.93 23.99 -5.11
CA GLU A 504 9.27 22.55 -5.04
C GLU A 504 8.09 21.64 -4.66
N PHE A 505 7.10 22.16 -3.93
CA PHE A 505 5.88 21.42 -3.56
C PHE A 505 4.77 21.44 -4.63
N LEU A 506 4.90 22.23 -5.68
CA LEU A 506 3.88 22.33 -6.74
C LEU A 506 3.70 21.02 -7.52
N PRO A 507 4.76 20.29 -7.92
CA PRO A 507 4.62 18.97 -8.54
C PRO A 507 3.92 17.96 -7.65
N LEU A 508 4.20 17.98 -6.34
CA LEU A 508 3.55 17.12 -5.37
C LEU A 508 2.05 17.42 -5.29
N MET A 509 1.68 18.67 -5.17
CA MET A 509 0.29 19.11 -5.11
C MET A 509 -0.49 18.71 -6.39
N PHE A 510 0.10 18.89 -7.57
CA PHE A 510 -0.51 18.49 -8.84
C PHE A 510 -0.65 16.98 -8.95
N THR A 511 0.40 16.22 -8.61
CA THR A 511 0.36 14.75 -8.65
C THR A 511 -0.71 14.21 -7.72
N SER A 512 -0.77 14.68 -6.47
CA SER A 512 -1.73 14.21 -5.48
C SER A 512 -3.17 14.57 -5.86
N SER A 513 -3.41 15.82 -6.25
CA SER A 513 -4.76 16.29 -6.60
C SER A 513 -5.29 15.66 -7.89
N TYR A 514 -4.44 15.53 -8.91
CA TYR A 514 -4.81 14.86 -10.16
C TYR A 514 -5.06 13.37 -9.95
N SER A 515 -4.20 12.69 -9.19
CA SER A 515 -4.41 11.28 -8.84
C SER A 515 -5.69 11.09 -8.02
N ALA A 516 -6.04 12.04 -7.14
CA ALA A 516 -7.30 12.00 -6.39
C ALA A 516 -8.52 12.02 -7.33
N ILE A 517 -8.51 12.81 -8.41
CA ILE A 517 -9.58 12.81 -9.43
C ILE A 517 -9.71 11.41 -10.04
N GLY A 518 -8.61 10.74 -10.35
CA GLY A 518 -8.61 9.38 -10.91
C GLY A 518 -9.16 8.35 -9.93
N VAL A 519 -8.77 8.42 -8.66
CA VAL A 519 -9.25 7.49 -7.62
C VAL A 519 -10.74 7.71 -7.34
N VAL A 520 -11.19 8.96 -7.21
CA VAL A 520 -12.62 9.30 -7.01
C VAL A 520 -13.45 8.87 -8.21
N GLY A 521 -12.99 9.15 -9.44
CA GLY A 521 -13.68 8.72 -10.67
C GLY A 521 -13.78 7.21 -10.79
N SER A 522 -12.72 6.48 -10.43
CA SER A 522 -12.72 5.03 -10.36
C SER A 522 -13.70 4.50 -9.30
N TRP A 523 -13.70 5.09 -8.10
CA TRP A 523 -14.65 4.74 -7.05
C TRP A 523 -16.11 4.91 -7.48
N LEU A 524 -16.45 6.06 -8.06
CA LEU A 524 -17.81 6.32 -8.59
C LEU A 524 -18.17 5.32 -9.69
N GLY A 525 -17.26 5.08 -10.64
CA GLY A 525 -17.45 4.09 -11.69
C GLY A 525 -17.68 2.69 -11.16
N PHE A 526 -16.87 2.27 -10.17
CA PHE A 526 -16.99 0.97 -9.56
C PHE A 526 -18.27 0.84 -8.70
N MET A 527 -18.67 1.88 -7.97
CA MET A 527 -19.96 1.92 -7.26
C MET A 527 -21.13 1.65 -8.23
N VAL A 528 -21.16 2.35 -9.37
CA VAL A 528 -22.21 2.12 -10.37
C VAL A 528 -22.17 0.68 -10.89
N VAL A 529 -21.00 0.16 -11.26
CA VAL A 529 -20.86 -1.24 -11.72
C VAL A 529 -21.33 -2.21 -10.64
N TYR A 530 -20.88 -2.01 -9.41
CA TYR A 530 -21.25 -2.85 -8.28
C TYR A 530 -22.75 -2.89 -8.04
N PHE A 531 -23.47 -1.74 -8.06
CA PHE A 531 -24.90 -1.70 -7.79
C PHE A 531 -25.78 -2.12 -8.98
N THR A 532 -25.30 -1.99 -10.21
CA THR A 532 -26.04 -2.42 -11.40
C THR A 532 -25.91 -3.92 -11.71
N GLU A 533 -25.08 -4.64 -10.99
CA GLU A 533 -24.96 -6.09 -11.07
C GLU A 533 -26.00 -6.80 -10.19
#